data_205971d9f92d49be38bd40a62945a088
#
_entry.id   205971d9f92d49be38bd40a62945a088
#
_cell.length_a   1.000
_cell.length_b   1.000
_cell.length_c   1.000
_cell.angle_alpha   90.00
_cell.angle_beta   90.00
_cell.angle_gamma   90.00
#
_symmetry.space_group_name_H-M   'P 1'
#
loop_
_entity.id
_entity.type
_entity.pdbx_description
1 polymer ?
#
loop_
_entity_poly.entity_id
_entity_poly.type
_entity_poly.pdbx_seq_one_letter_code
_entity_poly.pdbx_strand_id
1 'polypeptide(L)'
;MDLQSKIILIAGPTASGKSNFAVRLARKIDGEIINADSMQVYRQLKILTARPNKKEEKKIKHHLYGIISVNKNFSTGQWLKLAIIKIKEIKKRKKITILVGGTGLYFQSLINGLVKIPNIPFKIRNKIRLLQKKYGQKKFYKKLIKLDPKVKNKFDPMDTQRSIRAFEIKTHTKISMYDWFNKTKPIFNENVFLKFYLNFERSKLIERIEKRTANMIKKDAIQEVIRFIKQRIKKDKSSNKVIGIEELNKYLKNQIGLEEAKELIAIKTRQ
;
A
#
# COMPACT_ATOMS: atom_id res chain seq x y z
N MET A 1 14.31 -24.41 15.70
CA MET A 1 13.98 -22.97 15.59
C MET A 1 12.56 -22.76 16.07
N ASP A 2 12.37 -22.00 17.13
CA ASP A 2 11.02 -21.67 17.64
C ASP A 2 10.34 -20.69 16.69
N LEU A 3 9.39 -21.18 15.88
CA LEU A 3 8.61 -20.37 14.96
C LEU A 3 7.55 -19.49 15.66
N GLN A 4 7.13 -19.83 16.87
CA GLN A 4 6.09 -19.07 17.59
C GLN A 4 6.59 -17.69 18.01
N SER A 5 7.90 -17.54 18.22
CA SER A 5 8.53 -16.25 18.49
C SER A 5 8.66 -15.37 17.23
N LYS A 6 8.58 -15.96 16.03
CA LYS A 6 8.85 -15.30 14.76
C LYS A 6 7.62 -14.62 14.14
N ILE A 7 7.91 -13.67 13.24
CA ILE A 7 6.95 -13.00 12.37
C ILE A 7 7.43 -13.21 10.93
N ILE A 8 6.62 -13.87 10.12
CA ILE A 8 6.98 -14.19 8.75
C ILE A 8 6.50 -13.04 7.83
N LEU A 9 7.42 -12.50 7.04
CA LEU A 9 7.13 -11.46 6.05
C LEU A 9 7.27 -12.05 4.65
N ILE A 10 6.20 -12.00 3.84
CA ILE A 10 6.18 -12.49 2.46
C ILE A 10 5.95 -11.31 1.53
N ALA A 11 6.99 -10.91 0.82
CA ALA A 11 6.98 -9.85 -0.18
C ALA A 11 7.20 -10.41 -1.59
N GLY A 12 6.90 -9.62 -2.60
CA GLY A 12 7.12 -9.97 -4.01
C GLY A 12 6.23 -9.14 -4.94
N PRO A 13 6.45 -9.18 -6.24
CA PRO A 13 5.68 -8.43 -7.22
C PRO A 13 4.22 -8.90 -7.29
N THR A 14 3.37 -8.10 -7.89
CA THR A 14 1.99 -8.48 -8.19
C THR A 14 1.98 -9.71 -9.10
N ALA A 15 1.03 -10.63 -8.88
CA ALA A 15 0.90 -11.91 -9.58
C ALA A 15 2.03 -12.93 -9.35
N SER A 16 3.00 -12.70 -8.47
CA SER A 16 4.06 -13.67 -8.13
C SER A 16 3.56 -14.93 -7.40
N GLY A 17 2.29 -14.98 -6.96
CA GLY A 17 1.75 -16.12 -6.23
C GLY A 17 1.95 -16.06 -4.72
N LYS A 18 2.39 -14.92 -4.17
CA LYS A 18 2.65 -14.75 -2.72
C LYS A 18 1.46 -15.08 -1.82
N SER A 19 0.22 -14.77 -2.24
CA SER A 19 -0.98 -15.08 -1.45
C SER A 19 -1.21 -16.60 -1.35
N ASN A 20 -1.08 -17.32 -2.47
CA ASN A 20 -1.17 -18.78 -2.48
C ASN A 20 -0.06 -19.43 -1.65
N PHE A 21 1.17 -18.93 -1.74
CA PHE A 21 2.27 -19.38 -0.92
C PHE A 21 1.99 -19.16 0.57
N ALA A 22 1.52 -17.95 0.94
CA ALA A 22 1.16 -17.62 2.31
C ALA A 22 0.06 -18.54 2.89
N VAL A 23 -0.99 -18.85 2.10
CA VAL A 23 -2.07 -19.75 2.51
C VAL A 23 -1.55 -21.18 2.72
N ARG A 24 -0.72 -21.71 1.80
CA ARG A 24 -0.11 -23.03 1.95
C ARG A 24 0.81 -23.11 3.16
N LEU A 25 1.63 -22.08 3.37
CA LEU A 25 2.51 -21.99 4.52
C LEU A 25 1.69 -21.94 5.83
N ALA A 26 0.69 -21.04 5.90
CA ALA A 26 -0.17 -20.90 7.07
C ALA A 26 -0.84 -22.20 7.50
N ARG A 27 -1.25 -23.04 6.54
CA ARG A 27 -1.81 -24.38 6.86
C ARG A 27 -0.78 -25.32 7.47
N LYS A 28 0.47 -25.30 6.96
CA LYS A 28 1.52 -26.19 7.41
C LYS A 28 2.03 -25.87 8.82
N ILE A 29 2.04 -24.58 9.18
CA ILE A 29 2.66 -24.09 10.42
C ILE A 29 1.63 -23.52 11.40
N ASP A 30 0.35 -23.76 11.19
CA ASP A 30 -0.74 -23.22 12.02
C ASP A 30 -0.69 -21.70 12.18
N GLY A 31 -0.59 -20.99 11.05
CA GLY A 31 -0.44 -19.55 10.99
C GLY A 31 -1.72 -18.80 10.62
N GLU A 32 -1.75 -17.51 10.93
CA GLU A 32 -2.79 -16.56 10.49
C GLU A 32 -2.16 -15.47 9.64
N ILE A 33 -2.90 -14.96 8.65
CA ILE A 33 -2.41 -14.02 7.63
C ILE A 33 -2.85 -12.60 7.95
N ILE A 34 -1.92 -11.65 7.88
CA ILE A 34 -2.17 -10.20 7.96
C ILE A 34 -1.84 -9.57 6.61
N ASN A 35 -2.76 -8.76 6.10
CA ASN A 35 -2.58 -8.01 4.87
C ASN A 35 -1.50 -6.91 5.00
N ALA A 36 -0.53 -6.91 4.09
CA ALA A 36 0.47 -5.86 3.92
C ALA A 36 0.42 -5.21 2.52
N ASP A 37 -0.80 -5.06 1.98
CA ASP A 37 -1.07 -4.36 0.72
C ASP A 37 -2.03 -3.19 0.97
N SER A 38 -1.61 -1.98 0.61
CA SER A 38 -2.35 -0.73 0.87
C SER A 38 -3.64 -0.58 0.05
N MET A 39 -3.81 -1.33 -1.04
CA MET A 39 -5.01 -1.30 -1.86
C MET A 39 -6.03 -2.36 -1.42
N GLN A 40 -5.58 -3.46 -0.85
CA GLN A 40 -6.47 -4.53 -0.36
C GLN A 40 -7.19 -4.18 0.97
N VAL A 41 -6.91 -3.04 1.56
CA VAL A 41 -7.61 -2.55 2.76
C VAL A 41 -9.01 -2.01 2.46
N TYR A 42 -9.32 -1.66 1.20
CA TYR A 42 -10.59 -1.07 0.82
C TYR A 42 -11.69 -2.11 0.67
N ARG A 43 -12.82 -1.91 1.40
CA ARG A 43 -13.92 -2.86 1.45
C ARG A 43 -14.61 -3.06 0.11
N GLN A 44 -14.83 -2.00 -0.64
CA GLN A 44 -15.61 -2.00 -1.87
C GLN A 44 -14.82 -2.44 -3.11
N LEU A 45 -13.49 -2.56 -3.02
CA LEU A 45 -12.61 -2.89 -4.14
C LEU A 45 -12.01 -4.29 -3.95
N LYS A 46 -12.86 -5.33 -4.07
CA LYS A 46 -12.46 -6.72 -3.83
C LYS A 46 -11.83 -7.37 -5.06
N ILE A 47 -12.43 -7.15 -6.24
CA ILE A 47 -12.01 -7.79 -7.48
C ILE A 47 -10.75 -7.13 -8.03
N LEU A 48 -10.75 -5.82 -8.20
CA LEU A 48 -9.60 -5.07 -8.71
C LEU A 48 -8.34 -5.26 -7.87
N THR A 49 -8.49 -5.36 -6.56
CA THR A 49 -7.35 -5.57 -5.66
C THR A 49 -7.00 -7.04 -5.47
N ALA A 50 -7.77 -7.97 -6.06
CA ALA A 50 -7.62 -9.42 -5.93
C ALA A 50 -7.50 -9.87 -4.46
N ARG A 51 -8.40 -9.39 -3.60
CA ARG A 51 -8.47 -9.83 -2.21
C ARG A 51 -8.84 -11.32 -2.14
N PRO A 52 -8.47 -12.01 -1.06
CA PRO A 52 -8.88 -13.37 -0.80
C PRO A 52 -10.40 -13.55 -0.94
N ASN A 53 -10.81 -14.67 -1.49
CA ASN A 53 -12.22 -15.01 -1.59
C ASN A 53 -12.72 -15.71 -0.32
N LYS A 54 -14.05 -15.88 -0.19
CA LYS A 54 -14.66 -16.52 0.98
C LYS A 54 -14.15 -17.95 1.23
N LYS A 55 -13.79 -18.71 0.18
CA LYS A 55 -13.24 -20.08 0.33
C LYS A 55 -11.84 -20.06 0.94
N GLU A 56 -11.03 -19.08 0.57
CA GLU A 56 -9.68 -18.90 1.13
C GLU A 56 -9.75 -18.38 2.57
N GLU A 57 -10.65 -17.43 2.87
CA GLU A 57 -10.87 -16.90 4.21
C GLU A 57 -11.40 -17.94 5.20
N LYS A 58 -12.23 -18.91 4.74
CA LYS A 58 -12.71 -20.02 5.58
C LYS A 58 -11.60 -20.99 5.98
N LYS A 59 -10.57 -21.12 5.16
CA LYS A 59 -9.48 -22.08 5.39
C LYS A 59 -8.42 -21.57 6.36
N ILE A 60 -8.12 -20.29 6.29
CA ILE A 60 -7.11 -19.62 7.11
C ILE A 60 -7.66 -18.26 7.51
N LYS A 61 -7.46 -17.87 8.76
CA LYS A 61 -7.89 -16.56 9.23
C LYS A 61 -7.06 -15.44 8.61
N HIS A 62 -7.75 -14.51 7.93
CA HIS A 62 -7.16 -13.37 7.26
C HIS A 62 -7.53 -12.07 7.98
N HIS A 63 -6.55 -11.20 8.20
CA HIS A 63 -6.71 -9.94 8.92
C HIS A 63 -6.35 -8.74 8.03
N LEU A 64 -6.99 -7.62 8.29
CA LEU A 64 -6.76 -6.31 7.65
C LEU A 64 -7.09 -6.25 6.15
N TYR A 65 -7.91 -7.16 5.65
CA TYR A 65 -8.48 -7.10 4.32
C TYR A 65 -9.85 -6.41 4.35
N GLY A 66 -10.09 -5.44 3.47
CA GLY A 66 -11.39 -4.79 3.32
C GLY A 66 -11.93 -4.09 4.58
N ILE A 67 -11.06 -3.57 5.42
CA ILE A 67 -11.40 -2.99 6.72
C ILE A 67 -11.85 -1.54 6.64
N ILE A 68 -11.55 -0.83 5.54
CA ILE A 68 -11.82 0.60 5.41
C ILE A 68 -12.70 0.89 4.21
N SER A 69 -13.56 1.91 4.33
CA SER A 69 -14.34 2.41 3.20
C SER A 69 -13.46 3.21 2.24
N VAL A 70 -13.75 3.15 0.93
CA VAL A 70 -13.08 3.93 -0.12
C VAL A 70 -13.14 5.45 0.10
N ASN A 71 -14.13 5.93 0.87
CA ASN A 71 -14.28 7.34 1.26
C ASN A 71 -13.33 7.78 2.39
N LYS A 72 -12.70 6.85 3.08
CA LYS A 72 -11.81 7.13 4.21
C LYS A 72 -10.36 7.17 3.76
N ASN A 73 -9.56 8.05 4.37
CA ASN A 73 -8.11 7.99 4.23
C ASN A 73 -7.57 6.91 5.16
N PHE A 74 -6.57 6.16 4.69
CA PHE A 74 -5.89 5.16 5.48
C PHE A 74 -4.38 5.32 5.32
N SER A 75 -3.69 5.56 6.42
CA SER A 75 -2.26 5.85 6.45
C SER A 75 -1.44 4.64 6.88
N THR A 76 -0.15 4.64 6.53
CA THR A 76 0.81 3.64 7.03
C THR A 76 0.83 3.56 8.56
N GLY A 77 0.70 4.70 9.27
CA GLY A 77 0.64 4.71 10.73
C GLY A 77 -0.59 4.00 11.29
N GLN A 78 -1.75 4.18 10.67
CA GLN A 78 -2.98 3.46 11.06
C GLN A 78 -2.85 1.97 10.79
N TRP A 79 -2.28 1.59 9.61
CA TRP A 79 -2.01 0.20 9.31
C TRP A 79 -1.06 -0.42 10.32
N LEU A 80 0.07 0.23 10.61
CA LEU A 80 1.06 -0.26 11.57
C LEU A 80 0.46 -0.52 12.96
N LYS A 81 -0.35 0.44 13.46
CA LYS A 81 -1.04 0.29 14.73
C LYS A 81 -1.94 -0.95 14.75
N LEU A 82 -2.75 -1.15 13.70
CA LEU A 82 -3.64 -2.31 13.58
C LEU A 82 -2.85 -3.61 13.39
N ALA A 83 -1.78 -3.59 12.59
CA ALA A 83 -0.92 -4.77 12.39
C ALA A 83 -0.29 -5.24 13.70
N ILE A 84 0.24 -4.32 14.52
CA ILE A 84 0.80 -4.65 15.84
C ILE A 84 -0.26 -5.27 16.77
N ILE A 85 -1.47 -4.73 16.79
CA ILE A 85 -2.58 -5.31 17.57
C ILE A 85 -2.85 -6.74 17.12
N LYS A 86 -2.96 -6.97 15.79
CA LYS A 86 -3.22 -8.31 15.24
C LYS A 86 -2.08 -9.28 15.49
N ILE A 87 -0.82 -8.85 15.39
CA ILE A 87 0.34 -9.66 15.75
C ILE A 87 0.24 -10.15 17.21
N LYS A 88 -0.07 -9.24 18.14
CA LYS A 88 -0.22 -9.58 19.57
C LYS A 88 -1.39 -10.55 19.80
N GLU A 89 -2.54 -10.33 19.14
CA GLU A 89 -3.70 -11.21 19.23
C GLU A 89 -3.41 -12.62 18.70
N ILE A 90 -2.69 -12.73 17.56
CA ILE A 90 -2.29 -14.01 16.95
C ILE A 90 -1.35 -14.76 17.89
N LYS A 91 -0.33 -14.06 18.43
CA LYS A 91 0.62 -14.65 19.40
C LYS A 91 -0.08 -15.14 20.68
N LYS A 92 -1.07 -14.40 21.20
CA LYS A 92 -1.87 -14.86 22.35
C LYS A 92 -2.58 -16.21 22.09
N ARG A 93 -2.96 -16.48 20.84
CA ARG A 93 -3.55 -17.75 20.42
C ARG A 93 -2.52 -18.82 20.10
N LYS A 94 -1.23 -18.58 20.36
CA LYS A 94 -0.11 -19.48 20.03
C LYS A 94 -0.01 -19.82 18.54
N LYS A 95 -0.53 -18.91 17.65
CA LYS A 95 -0.46 -19.06 16.20
C LYS A 95 0.70 -18.26 15.62
N ILE A 96 1.20 -18.69 14.47
CA ILE A 96 2.30 -18.02 13.77
C ILE A 96 1.77 -16.87 12.92
N THR A 97 2.40 -15.71 13.04
CA THR A 97 2.00 -14.53 12.29
C THR A 97 2.68 -14.49 10.93
N ILE A 98 1.88 -14.35 9.86
CA ILE A 98 2.36 -14.22 8.49
C ILE A 98 1.83 -12.91 7.90
N LEU A 99 2.71 -11.98 7.55
CA LEU A 99 2.34 -10.78 6.80
C LEU A 99 2.61 -11.00 5.32
N VAL A 100 1.63 -10.71 4.46
CA VAL A 100 1.76 -10.87 3.01
C VAL A 100 1.28 -9.65 2.26
N GLY A 101 2.08 -9.13 1.32
CA GLY A 101 1.70 -7.98 0.52
C GLY A 101 2.77 -7.47 -0.43
N GLY A 102 2.46 -6.35 -1.09
CA GLY A 102 3.36 -5.65 -2.02
C GLY A 102 3.76 -4.25 -1.55
N THR A 103 3.24 -3.77 -0.41
CA THR A 103 3.52 -2.40 0.05
C THR A 103 4.80 -2.33 0.87
N GLY A 104 5.92 -2.01 0.22
CA GLY A 104 7.24 -1.91 0.87
C GLY A 104 7.26 -1.00 2.10
N LEU A 105 6.55 0.14 2.05
CA LEU A 105 6.45 1.07 3.19
C LEU A 105 5.79 0.44 4.43
N TYR A 106 4.87 -0.52 4.26
CA TYR A 106 4.27 -1.26 5.37
C TYR A 106 5.30 -2.16 6.05
N PHE A 107 6.03 -2.95 5.28
CA PHE A 107 7.11 -3.79 5.82
C PHE A 107 8.20 -2.95 6.47
N GLN A 108 8.66 -1.88 5.79
CA GLN A 108 9.66 -0.97 6.33
C GLN A 108 9.22 -0.34 7.66
N SER A 109 7.96 0.11 7.76
CA SER A 109 7.44 0.68 8.99
C SER A 109 7.32 -0.31 10.15
N LEU A 110 7.08 -1.59 9.83
CA LEU A 110 7.02 -2.66 10.84
C LEU A 110 8.42 -3.04 11.36
N ILE A 111 9.42 -3.10 10.47
CA ILE A 111 10.80 -3.49 10.80
C ILE A 111 11.52 -2.34 11.49
N ASN A 112 11.53 -1.17 10.87
CA ASN A 112 12.33 -0.02 11.30
C ASN A 112 11.58 0.93 12.24
N GLY A 113 10.28 0.71 12.43
CA GLY A 113 9.40 1.65 13.10
C GLY A 113 8.88 2.74 12.16
N LEU A 114 8.01 3.57 12.70
CA LEU A 114 7.48 4.74 12.01
C LEU A 114 7.62 5.95 12.92
N VAL A 115 8.23 7.00 12.40
CA VAL A 115 8.44 8.24 13.13
C VAL A 115 7.10 8.87 13.55
N LYS A 116 7.01 9.27 14.81
CA LYS A 116 5.82 9.93 15.37
C LYS A 116 5.90 11.44 15.15
N ILE A 117 5.66 11.89 13.92
CA ILE A 117 5.55 13.31 13.61
C ILE A 117 4.22 13.83 14.12
N PRO A 118 4.17 15.01 14.77
CA PRO A 118 2.93 15.66 15.19
C PRO A 118 1.92 15.80 14.04
N ASN A 119 0.64 15.79 14.36
CA ASN A 119 -0.40 15.95 13.36
C ASN A 119 -0.32 17.36 12.76
N ILE A 120 -0.11 17.43 11.45
CA ILE A 120 0.00 18.70 10.71
C ILE A 120 -1.42 19.18 10.37
N PRO A 121 -1.83 20.38 10.82
CA PRO A 121 -3.15 20.94 10.55
C PRO A 121 -3.47 20.99 9.06
N PHE A 122 -4.73 20.72 8.72
CA PHE A 122 -5.19 20.72 7.33
C PHE A 122 -4.92 22.06 6.61
N LYS A 123 -5.06 23.19 7.31
CA LYS A 123 -4.78 24.55 6.79
C LYS A 123 -3.33 24.65 6.25
N ILE A 124 -2.35 24.14 7.01
CA ILE A 124 -0.93 24.13 6.61
C ILE A 124 -0.75 23.21 5.41
N ARG A 125 -1.27 21.99 5.46
CA ARG A 125 -1.17 21.02 4.36
C ARG A 125 -1.76 21.56 3.07
N ASN A 126 -2.93 22.19 3.13
CA ASN A 126 -3.59 22.76 1.97
C ASN A 126 -2.77 23.92 1.38
N LYS A 127 -2.28 24.84 2.22
CA LYS A 127 -1.41 25.94 1.81
C LYS A 127 -0.17 25.47 1.03
N ILE A 128 0.50 24.44 1.55
CA ILE A 128 1.73 23.91 0.92
C ILE A 128 1.43 23.21 -0.40
N ARG A 129 0.33 22.47 -0.50
CA ARG A 129 -0.11 21.85 -1.77
C ARG A 129 -0.48 22.87 -2.82
N LEU A 130 -1.14 23.98 -2.44
CA LEU A 130 -1.42 25.08 -3.34
C LEU A 130 -0.12 25.78 -3.77
N LEU A 131 0.84 25.94 -2.85
CA LEU A 131 2.15 26.50 -3.17
C LEU A 131 2.90 25.63 -4.20
N GLN A 132 2.88 24.31 -4.04
CA GLN A 132 3.49 23.39 -4.99
C GLN A 132 2.83 23.46 -6.37
N LYS A 133 1.51 23.51 -6.43
CA LYS A 133 0.78 23.70 -7.70
C LYS A 133 1.13 25.04 -8.39
N LYS A 134 1.20 26.13 -7.62
CA LYS A 134 1.52 27.47 -8.13
C LYS A 134 2.93 27.56 -8.75
N TYR A 135 3.93 26.98 -8.08
CA TYR A 135 5.33 27.10 -8.51
C TYR A 135 5.81 25.97 -9.43
N GLY A 136 5.09 24.86 -9.50
CA GLY A 136 5.55 23.65 -10.15
C GLY A 136 6.68 22.96 -9.36
N GLN A 137 6.98 21.69 -9.69
CA GLN A 137 7.86 20.85 -8.87
C GLN A 137 9.30 21.41 -8.74
N LYS A 138 9.93 21.81 -9.84
CA LYS A 138 11.33 22.30 -9.82
C LYS A 138 11.53 23.52 -8.92
N LYS A 139 10.67 24.54 -9.06
CA LYS A 139 10.76 25.75 -8.23
C LYS A 139 10.36 25.47 -6.78
N PHE A 140 9.39 24.59 -6.56
CA PHE A 140 8.98 24.18 -5.21
C PHE A 140 10.10 23.44 -4.47
N TYR A 141 10.82 22.51 -5.14
CA TYR A 141 11.97 21.83 -4.56
C TYR A 141 13.10 22.78 -4.19
N LYS A 142 13.41 23.77 -5.05
CA LYS A 142 14.40 24.82 -4.71
C LYS A 142 14.00 25.60 -3.44
N LYS A 143 12.69 25.94 -3.28
CA LYS A 143 12.20 26.56 -2.04
C LYS A 143 12.30 25.64 -0.82
N LEU A 144 12.05 24.34 -1.00
CA LEU A 144 12.20 23.35 0.06
C LEU A 144 13.66 23.28 0.54
N ILE A 145 14.64 23.22 -0.36
CA ILE A 145 16.06 23.20 0.02
C ILE A 145 16.48 24.46 0.79
N LYS A 146 15.97 25.64 0.41
CA LYS A 146 16.21 26.88 1.18
C LYS A 146 15.61 26.82 2.58
N LEU A 147 14.43 26.20 2.75
CA LEU A 147 13.76 26.03 4.04
C LEU A 147 14.39 24.95 4.91
N ASP A 148 14.83 23.83 4.29
CA ASP A 148 15.42 22.66 4.94
C ASP A 148 16.57 22.09 4.11
N PRO A 149 17.81 22.63 4.28
CA PRO A 149 18.98 22.16 3.53
C PRO A 149 19.27 20.65 3.71
N LYS A 150 18.83 20.04 4.82
CA LYS A 150 19.05 18.61 5.10
C LYS A 150 18.35 17.67 4.12
N VAL A 151 17.39 18.16 3.33
CA VAL A 151 16.70 17.33 2.32
C VAL A 151 17.46 17.25 0.99
N LYS A 152 18.49 18.08 0.78
CA LYS A 152 19.27 18.09 -0.45
C LYS A 152 19.89 16.69 -0.68
N ASN A 153 19.72 16.14 -1.89
CA ASN A 153 20.23 14.84 -2.31
C ASN A 153 19.69 13.62 -1.54
N LYS A 154 18.61 13.76 -0.77
CA LYS A 154 18.01 12.65 0.00
C LYS A 154 16.89 11.92 -0.77
N PHE A 155 16.33 12.53 -1.79
CA PHE A 155 15.34 11.95 -2.70
C PHE A 155 15.33 12.72 -4.03
N ASP A 156 14.70 12.11 -5.04
CA ASP A 156 14.57 12.72 -6.37
C ASP A 156 13.90 14.11 -6.28
N PRO A 157 14.51 15.17 -6.82
CA PRO A 157 13.90 16.50 -6.89
C PRO A 157 12.50 16.53 -7.54
N MET A 158 12.19 15.55 -8.39
CA MET A 158 10.88 15.41 -9.04
C MET A 158 9.86 14.64 -8.18
N ASP A 159 10.27 14.05 -7.05
CA ASP A 159 9.33 13.40 -6.11
C ASP A 159 8.50 14.46 -5.38
N THR A 160 7.36 14.77 -5.98
CA THR A 160 6.39 15.74 -5.46
C THR A 160 5.84 15.35 -4.09
N GLN A 161 5.61 14.06 -3.84
CA GLN A 161 5.01 13.59 -2.59
C GLN A 161 5.97 13.78 -1.41
N ARG A 162 7.24 13.39 -1.58
CA ARG A 162 8.26 13.57 -0.55
C ARG A 162 8.57 15.05 -0.35
N SER A 163 8.65 15.83 -1.42
CA SER A 163 8.87 17.29 -1.35
C SER A 163 7.77 18.00 -0.54
N ILE A 164 6.50 17.72 -0.83
CA ILE A 164 5.37 18.27 -0.08
C ILE A 164 5.45 17.85 1.38
N ARG A 165 5.71 16.57 1.64
CA ARG A 165 5.76 16.05 3.01
C ARG A 165 6.88 16.66 3.83
N ALA A 166 8.09 16.80 3.27
CA ALA A 166 9.21 17.45 3.94
C ALA A 166 8.90 18.92 4.26
N PHE A 167 8.32 19.63 3.29
CA PHE A 167 7.91 21.03 3.47
C PHE A 167 6.85 21.19 4.58
N GLU A 168 5.80 20.33 4.59
CA GLU A 168 4.76 20.30 5.62
C GLU A 168 5.38 20.12 7.02
N ILE A 169 6.27 19.13 7.16
CA ILE A 169 6.92 18.81 8.44
C ILE A 169 7.77 19.99 8.93
N LYS A 170 8.67 20.49 8.07
CA LYS A 170 9.57 21.60 8.44
C LYS A 170 8.82 22.87 8.78
N THR A 171 7.77 23.19 8.03
CA THR A 171 6.93 24.38 8.30
C THR A 171 6.22 24.29 9.64
N HIS A 172 5.67 23.11 9.96
CA HIS A 172 4.90 22.94 11.20
C HIS A 172 5.76 22.72 12.43
N THR A 173 6.77 21.86 12.34
CA THR A 173 7.56 21.42 13.50
C THR A 173 8.87 22.18 13.67
N LYS A 174 9.30 22.97 12.68
CA LYS A 174 10.63 23.59 12.60
C LYS A 174 11.80 22.60 12.53
N ILE A 175 11.54 21.31 12.63
CA ILE A 175 12.51 20.21 12.61
C ILE A 175 12.53 19.56 11.22
N SER A 176 13.69 19.17 10.71
CA SER A 176 13.81 18.44 9.44
C SER A 176 13.10 17.09 9.51
N MET A 177 12.53 16.65 8.38
CA MET A 177 11.99 15.30 8.25
C MET A 177 13.04 14.24 8.56
N TYR A 178 14.31 14.47 8.23
CA TYR A 178 15.41 13.54 8.48
C TYR A 178 15.84 13.51 9.95
N ASP A 179 15.76 14.63 10.65
CA ASP A 179 15.99 14.64 12.11
C ASP A 179 14.90 13.85 12.85
N TRP A 180 13.66 13.88 12.33
CA TRP A 180 12.59 13.01 12.82
C TRP A 180 12.89 11.53 12.57
N PHE A 181 13.36 11.18 11.37
CA PHE A 181 13.70 9.80 11.03
C PHE A 181 14.79 9.23 11.95
N ASN A 182 15.79 10.01 12.29
CA ASN A 182 16.86 9.59 13.20
C ASN A 182 16.37 9.29 14.63
N LYS A 183 15.20 9.81 15.02
CA LYS A 183 14.58 9.54 16.32
C LYS A 183 13.69 8.30 16.32
N THR A 184 13.53 7.64 15.17
CA THR A 184 12.66 6.46 15.04
C THR A 184 13.31 5.26 15.70
N LYS A 185 12.56 4.52 16.51
CA LYS A 185 13.00 3.26 17.11
C LYS A 185 12.16 2.10 16.56
N PRO A 186 12.76 0.96 16.26
CA PRO A 186 12.05 -0.28 15.92
C PRO A 186 11.11 -0.69 17.07
N ILE A 187 9.97 -1.27 16.71
CA ILE A 187 8.99 -1.79 17.69
C ILE A 187 9.33 -3.23 18.09
N PHE A 188 9.94 -3.96 17.18
CA PHE A 188 10.37 -5.35 17.34
C PHE A 188 11.88 -5.45 17.13
N ASN A 189 12.52 -6.40 17.78
CA ASN A 189 13.88 -6.78 17.45
C ASN A 189 13.92 -7.36 16.02
N GLU A 190 14.94 -7.02 15.24
CA GLU A 190 15.07 -7.49 13.87
C GLU A 190 15.08 -9.02 13.75
N ASN A 191 15.66 -9.70 14.73
CA ASN A 191 15.77 -11.15 14.79
C ASN A 191 14.43 -11.90 14.85
N VAL A 192 13.31 -11.21 15.14
CA VAL A 192 11.98 -11.84 15.12
C VAL A 192 11.43 -12.01 13.69
N PHE A 193 12.01 -11.35 12.69
CA PHE A 193 11.48 -11.38 11.34
C PHE A 193 12.15 -12.46 10.48
N LEU A 194 11.31 -13.30 9.87
CA LEU A 194 11.72 -14.20 8.77
C LEU A 194 11.21 -13.57 7.46
N LYS A 195 12.13 -13.14 6.61
CA LYS A 195 11.83 -12.36 5.40
C LYS A 195 11.92 -13.28 4.17
N PHE A 196 10.81 -13.43 3.43
CA PHE A 196 10.75 -14.14 2.17
C PHE A 196 10.41 -13.16 1.05
N TYR A 197 11.20 -13.18 0.00
CA TYR A 197 10.91 -12.46 -1.23
C TYR A 197 10.66 -13.46 -2.36
N LEU A 198 9.45 -13.48 -2.90
CA LEU A 198 9.13 -14.31 -4.05
C LEU A 198 9.63 -13.63 -5.31
N ASN A 199 10.79 -14.06 -5.78
CA ASN A 199 11.30 -13.67 -7.08
C ASN A 199 10.58 -14.48 -8.16
N PHE A 200 10.29 -13.84 -9.29
CA PHE A 200 9.59 -14.46 -10.40
C PHE A 200 10.13 -13.92 -11.72
N GLU A 201 10.31 -14.80 -12.68
CA GLU A 201 10.77 -14.43 -14.01
C GLU A 201 9.82 -13.42 -14.66
N ARG A 202 10.38 -12.33 -15.21
CA ARG A 202 9.60 -11.19 -15.69
C ARG A 202 8.64 -11.57 -16.82
N SER A 203 9.03 -12.39 -17.76
CA SER A 203 8.19 -12.87 -18.86
C SER A 203 6.96 -13.60 -18.35
N LYS A 204 7.15 -14.58 -17.48
CA LYS A 204 6.08 -15.36 -16.86
C LYS A 204 5.18 -14.51 -15.95
N LEU A 205 5.75 -13.43 -15.34
CA LEU A 205 4.97 -12.49 -14.55
C LEU A 205 4.00 -11.68 -15.42
N ILE A 206 4.43 -11.26 -16.60
CA ILE A 206 3.60 -10.52 -17.57
C ILE A 206 2.40 -11.36 -17.98
N GLU A 207 2.61 -12.61 -18.43
CA GLU A 207 1.52 -13.54 -18.77
C GLU A 207 0.52 -13.73 -17.63
N ARG A 208 1.01 -13.85 -16.40
CA ARG A 208 0.16 -13.99 -15.22
C ARG A 208 -0.65 -12.73 -14.93
N ILE A 209 -0.08 -11.54 -15.17
CA ILE A 209 -0.78 -10.26 -15.02
C ILE A 209 -1.90 -10.16 -16.05
N GLU A 210 -1.65 -10.51 -17.31
CA GLU A 210 -2.64 -10.50 -18.37
C GLU A 210 -3.79 -11.49 -18.10
N LYS A 211 -3.47 -12.74 -17.77
CA LYS A 211 -4.47 -13.73 -17.35
C LYS A 211 -5.30 -13.25 -16.13
N ARG A 212 -4.63 -12.63 -15.17
CA ARG A 212 -5.31 -12.05 -14.00
C ARG A 212 -6.26 -10.93 -14.41
N THR A 213 -5.83 -10.01 -15.27
CA THR A 213 -6.65 -8.90 -15.77
C THR A 213 -7.88 -9.42 -16.51
N ALA A 214 -7.71 -10.37 -17.42
CA ALA A 214 -8.84 -11.01 -18.12
C ALA A 214 -9.82 -11.68 -17.14
N ASN A 215 -9.29 -12.39 -16.12
CA ASN A 215 -10.14 -13.01 -15.10
C ASN A 215 -10.87 -12.00 -14.20
N MET A 216 -10.29 -10.82 -13.94
CA MET A 216 -10.95 -9.75 -13.19
C MET A 216 -12.17 -9.22 -13.96
N ILE A 217 -12.02 -9.00 -15.28
CA ILE A 217 -13.13 -8.56 -16.12
C ILE A 217 -14.26 -9.61 -16.12
N LYS A 218 -13.92 -10.90 -16.30
CA LYS A 218 -14.91 -12.01 -16.23
C LYS A 218 -15.62 -12.11 -14.87
N LYS A 219 -15.00 -11.59 -13.79
CA LYS A 219 -15.55 -11.61 -12.41
C LYS A 219 -16.20 -10.28 -12.00
N ASP A 220 -16.79 -9.55 -12.93
CA ASP A 220 -17.52 -8.31 -12.69
C ASP A 220 -16.68 -7.12 -12.18
N ALA A 221 -15.41 -7.01 -12.59
CA ALA A 221 -14.60 -5.82 -12.26
C ALA A 221 -15.24 -4.53 -12.79
N ILE A 222 -15.90 -4.58 -13.95
CA ILE A 222 -16.63 -3.44 -14.53
C ILE A 222 -17.74 -3.00 -13.58
N GLN A 223 -18.52 -3.92 -13.05
CA GLN A 223 -19.61 -3.62 -12.10
C GLN A 223 -19.06 -3.08 -10.77
N GLU A 224 -17.88 -3.55 -10.34
CA GLU A 224 -17.20 -3.01 -9.16
C GLU A 224 -16.83 -1.53 -9.38
N VAL A 225 -16.31 -1.18 -10.57
CA VAL A 225 -15.98 0.21 -10.94
C VAL A 225 -17.26 1.07 -11.06
N ILE A 226 -18.33 0.59 -11.67
CA ILE A 226 -19.60 1.32 -11.73
C ILE A 226 -20.09 1.67 -10.32
N ARG A 227 -20.09 0.69 -9.40
CA ARG A 227 -20.45 0.92 -7.99
C ARG A 227 -19.53 1.90 -7.30
N PHE A 228 -18.22 1.87 -7.60
CA PHE A 228 -17.25 2.81 -7.07
C PHE A 228 -17.50 4.24 -7.55
N ILE A 229 -17.74 4.45 -8.85
CA ILE A 229 -17.98 5.76 -9.46
C ILE A 229 -19.26 6.39 -8.87
N LYS A 230 -20.33 5.60 -8.68
CA LYS A 230 -21.59 6.05 -8.06
C LYS A 230 -21.40 6.65 -6.66
N GLN A 231 -20.31 6.27 -5.94
CA GLN A 231 -20.02 6.84 -4.62
C GLN A 231 -19.40 8.25 -4.66
N ARG A 232 -19.14 8.83 -5.83
CA ARG A 232 -18.59 10.18 -6.02
C ARG A 232 -17.39 10.49 -5.13
N ILE A 233 -16.42 9.56 -5.12
CA ILE A 233 -15.22 9.66 -4.27
C ILE A 233 -14.41 10.91 -4.63
N LYS A 234 -14.04 11.71 -3.62
CA LYS A 234 -13.18 12.89 -3.82
C LYS A 234 -11.84 12.50 -4.48
N LYS A 235 -11.38 13.29 -5.45
CA LYS A 235 -10.17 13.00 -6.26
C LYS A 235 -8.89 12.81 -5.44
N ASP A 236 -8.82 13.39 -4.24
CA ASP A 236 -7.64 13.30 -3.34
C ASP A 236 -7.57 11.97 -2.54
N LYS A 237 -8.56 11.11 -2.64
CA LYS A 237 -8.57 9.82 -1.92
C LYS A 237 -7.63 8.81 -2.56
N SER A 238 -6.89 8.08 -1.72
CA SER A 238 -5.95 7.05 -2.18
C SER A 238 -6.63 5.88 -2.87
N SER A 239 -7.92 5.62 -2.60
CA SER A 239 -8.72 4.60 -3.27
C SER A 239 -8.82 4.82 -4.79
N ASN A 240 -8.78 6.08 -5.27
CA ASN A 240 -8.76 6.39 -6.70
C ASN A 240 -7.49 5.90 -7.42
N LYS A 241 -6.44 5.53 -6.67
CA LYS A 241 -5.17 5.02 -7.22
C LYS A 241 -5.18 3.51 -7.46
N VAL A 242 -6.28 2.83 -7.15
CA VAL A 242 -6.41 1.39 -7.45
C VAL A 242 -6.41 1.21 -8.96
N ILE A 243 -5.45 0.43 -9.46
CA ILE A 243 -5.31 0.12 -10.90
C ILE A 243 -6.60 -0.56 -11.38
N GLY A 244 -7.08 -0.14 -12.52
CA GLY A 244 -8.34 -0.60 -13.14
C GLY A 244 -9.49 0.39 -12.98
N ILE A 245 -9.48 1.29 -11.99
CA ILE A 245 -10.56 2.28 -11.82
C ILE A 245 -10.55 3.29 -12.98
N GLU A 246 -9.41 3.90 -13.25
CA GLU A 246 -9.29 4.92 -14.31
C GLU A 246 -9.51 4.29 -15.70
N GLU A 247 -8.89 3.15 -15.96
CA GLU A 247 -8.91 2.45 -17.23
C GLU A 247 -10.34 2.00 -17.59
N LEU A 248 -11.02 1.34 -16.65
CA LEU A 248 -12.40 0.91 -16.86
C LEU A 248 -13.39 2.10 -16.87
N ASN A 249 -13.08 3.20 -16.19
CA ASN A 249 -13.90 4.41 -16.31
C ASN A 249 -13.79 5.04 -17.71
N LYS A 250 -12.60 5.03 -18.34
CA LYS A 250 -12.46 5.46 -19.75
C LYS A 250 -13.24 4.57 -20.70
N TYR A 251 -13.21 3.25 -20.49
CA TYR A 251 -14.01 2.30 -21.24
C TYR A 251 -15.52 2.59 -21.07
N LEU A 252 -16.01 2.78 -19.85
CA LEU A 252 -17.41 3.09 -19.57
C LEU A 252 -17.89 4.42 -20.19
N LYS A 253 -16.97 5.32 -20.50
CA LYS A 253 -17.22 6.58 -21.21
C LYS A 253 -17.02 6.48 -22.73
N ASN A 254 -16.83 5.29 -23.27
CA ASN A 254 -16.53 5.04 -24.69
C ASN A 254 -15.29 5.81 -25.21
N GLN A 255 -14.33 6.12 -24.33
CA GLN A 255 -13.09 6.81 -24.71
C GLN A 255 -12.02 5.83 -25.23
N ILE A 256 -12.10 4.57 -24.81
CA ILE A 256 -11.23 3.47 -25.23
C ILE A 256 -12.02 2.16 -25.34
N GLY A 257 -11.51 1.18 -26.10
CA GLY A 257 -12.06 -0.16 -26.17
C GLY A 257 -11.77 -1.00 -24.91
N LEU A 258 -12.47 -2.11 -24.74
CA LEU A 258 -12.26 -3.01 -23.58
C LEU A 258 -10.88 -3.66 -23.61
N GLU A 259 -10.38 -4.05 -24.78
CA GLU A 259 -9.06 -4.67 -24.91
C GLU A 259 -7.95 -3.67 -24.56
N GLU A 260 -8.08 -2.43 -25.02
CA GLU A 260 -7.16 -1.35 -24.65
C GLU A 260 -7.19 -1.07 -23.13
N ALA A 261 -8.37 -1.08 -22.51
CA ALA A 261 -8.46 -0.93 -21.05
C ALA A 261 -7.74 -2.08 -20.31
N LYS A 262 -7.85 -3.33 -20.78
CA LYS A 262 -7.13 -4.49 -20.22
C LYS A 262 -5.62 -4.33 -20.36
N GLU A 263 -5.16 -3.91 -21.53
CA GLU A 263 -3.73 -3.69 -21.79
C GLU A 263 -3.17 -2.60 -20.87
N LEU A 264 -3.85 -1.46 -20.74
CA LEU A 264 -3.46 -0.38 -19.84
C LEU A 264 -3.39 -0.84 -18.37
N ILE A 265 -4.34 -1.65 -17.92
CA ILE A 265 -4.33 -2.26 -16.57
C ILE A 265 -3.11 -3.16 -16.42
N ALA A 266 -2.80 -4.00 -17.40
CA ALA A 266 -1.63 -4.89 -17.37
C ALA A 266 -0.33 -4.08 -17.34
N ILE A 267 -0.20 -3.04 -18.19
CA ILE A 267 0.95 -2.14 -18.22
C ILE A 267 1.17 -1.46 -16.86
N LYS A 268 0.14 -0.84 -16.28
CA LYS A 268 0.24 -0.18 -14.97
C LYS A 268 0.54 -1.18 -13.83
N THR A 269 0.13 -2.42 -13.98
CA THR A 269 0.37 -3.46 -12.94
C THR A 269 1.82 -3.96 -12.94
N ARG A 270 2.52 -3.90 -14.09
CA ARG A 270 3.92 -4.37 -14.22
C ARG A 270 4.97 -3.27 -14.00
N GLN A 271 4.57 -2.01 -13.89
CA GLN A 271 5.42 -0.86 -13.50
C GLN A 271 5.70 -0.88 -11.98
#